data_51b65d666b64e169dad348afc38d8698
#
_entry.id   51b65d666b64e169dad348afc38d8698
#
_cell.length_a   1.000
_cell.length_b   1.000
_cell.length_c   1.000
_cell.angle_alpha   90.00
_cell.angle_beta   90.00
_cell.angle_gamma   90.00
#
_symmetry.space_group_name_H-M   'P 1'
#
loop_
_entity.id
_entity.type
_entity.pdbx_description
1 polymer ?
#
loop_
_entity_poly.entity_id
_entity_poly.type
_entity_poly.pdbx_seq_one_letter_code
_entity_poly.pdbx_strand_id
1 'polypeptide(L)'
;MTFITEPRFDIDQVPRAIFAVQGSTIDKDWEITHHRHRKAQLIYTVRGMVRCEVENGLWLVPPQCALWMPSNVLHNAQGASASECYCLFVDQDAIAGLPTHCCTLAVSPLLRELLFQASGFEQLYDQQGPEGRLAGVLLDQLVKAPVENLHLPVSNDARIRQLTERLLADPADKATLGQWAQRIGMSERSLNRTLQQQMGMSFGHWRRQLHVVLALQRLTQGDSVQRVALDLGYESASGFVTMFRKAVGKPPARYLAEKNAADRAQGAGIVM
;
A
#
# COMPACT_ATOMS: atom_id res chain seq x y z
N MET A 1 0.30 -13.87 -19.05
CA MET A 1 0.48 -13.93 -17.58
C MET A 1 1.92 -13.59 -17.28
N THR A 2 2.17 -12.35 -16.89
CA THR A 2 3.53 -11.91 -16.59
C THR A 2 3.69 -11.98 -15.08
N PHE A 3 4.46 -12.94 -14.60
CA PHE A 3 4.85 -13.00 -13.20
C PHE A 3 5.79 -11.81 -12.91
N ILE A 4 5.64 -11.16 -11.76
CA ILE A 4 6.71 -10.32 -11.21
C ILE A 4 7.79 -11.30 -10.68
N THR A 5 8.46 -11.96 -11.56
CA THR A 5 9.82 -12.40 -11.32
C THR A 5 10.70 -11.21 -11.64
N GLU A 6 11.89 -11.11 -11.02
CA GLU A 6 12.87 -10.05 -11.31
C GLU A 6 12.75 -9.56 -12.76
N PRO A 7 12.56 -8.25 -12.99
CA PRO A 7 12.38 -7.77 -14.36
C PRO A 7 13.54 -8.31 -15.20
N ARG A 8 13.19 -9.00 -16.31
CA ARG A 8 14.21 -9.58 -17.24
C ARG A 8 15.11 -8.52 -17.88
N PHE A 9 14.98 -7.27 -17.47
CA PHE A 9 15.73 -6.12 -17.98
C PHE A 9 15.92 -5.10 -16.85
N ASP A 10 16.98 -4.33 -16.97
CA ASP A 10 17.28 -3.22 -16.05
C ASP A 10 16.29 -2.07 -16.27
N ILE A 11 15.45 -1.81 -15.27
CA ILE A 11 14.44 -0.75 -15.27
C ILE A 11 15.07 0.63 -15.51
N ASP A 12 16.29 0.83 -15.00
CA ASP A 12 17.00 2.10 -15.10
C ASP A 12 17.51 2.39 -16.52
N GLN A 13 17.57 1.39 -17.39
CA GLN A 13 17.95 1.53 -18.80
C GLN A 13 16.78 1.91 -19.71
N VAL A 14 15.54 1.92 -19.22
CA VAL A 14 14.39 2.37 -20.02
C VAL A 14 14.43 3.89 -20.14
N PRO A 15 14.71 4.46 -21.33
CA PRO A 15 14.88 5.91 -21.51
C PRO A 15 13.51 6.61 -21.69
N ARG A 16 12.64 6.42 -20.73
CA ARG A 16 11.28 6.98 -20.70
C ARG A 16 11.01 7.62 -19.35
N ALA A 17 10.22 8.69 -19.35
CA ALA A 17 9.79 9.38 -18.14
C ALA A 17 9.07 8.44 -17.16
N ILE A 18 8.26 7.56 -17.70
CA ILE A 18 7.58 6.50 -16.94
C ILE A 18 7.74 5.15 -17.62
N PHE A 19 7.66 4.10 -16.80
CA PHE A 19 7.50 2.72 -17.23
C PHE A 19 6.59 2.01 -16.23
N ALA A 20 5.59 1.28 -16.71
CA ALA A 20 4.64 0.61 -15.82
C ALA A 20 4.50 -0.87 -16.16
N VAL A 21 4.30 -1.70 -15.14
CA VAL A 21 4.05 -3.13 -15.27
C VAL A 21 2.91 -3.55 -14.37
N GLN A 22 2.11 -4.49 -14.83
CA GLN A 22 1.12 -5.18 -14.02
C GLN A 22 1.73 -6.43 -13.42
N GLY A 23 1.55 -6.61 -12.11
CA GLY A 23 1.85 -7.84 -11.41
C GLY A 23 0.59 -8.47 -10.87
N SER A 24 0.36 -9.73 -11.21
CA SER A 24 -0.73 -10.51 -10.62
C SER A 24 -0.27 -11.92 -10.31
N THR A 25 -0.71 -12.46 -9.17
CA THR A 25 -0.54 -13.86 -8.83
C THR A 25 -1.88 -14.43 -8.41
N ILE A 26 -2.27 -15.56 -9.00
CA ILE A 26 -3.54 -16.22 -8.71
C ILE A 26 -3.36 -17.28 -7.61
N ASP A 27 -2.26 -18.04 -7.64
CA ASP A 27 -2.12 -19.25 -6.86
C ASP A 27 -0.88 -19.32 -5.95
N LYS A 28 -0.01 -18.32 -5.93
CA LYS A 28 1.24 -18.36 -5.16
C LYS A 28 1.58 -17.00 -4.57
N ASP A 29 2.19 -17.03 -3.39
CA ASP A 29 2.90 -15.88 -2.86
C ASP A 29 4.10 -15.56 -3.77
N TRP A 30 4.41 -14.28 -3.91
CA TRP A 30 5.56 -13.81 -4.68
C TRP A 30 6.44 -12.92 -3.82
N GLU A 31 7.72 -12.96 -4.11
CA GLU A 31 8.72 -12.15 -3.44
C GLU A 31 9.72 -11.61 -4.45
N ILE A 32 10.03 -10.33 -4.33
CA ILE A 32 11.15 -9.66 -4.97
C ILE A 32 12.14 -9.33 -3.87
N THR A 33 13.34 -9.86 -4.00
CA THR A 33 14.42 -9.68 -3.01
C THR A 33 14.83 -8.22 -2.88
N HIS A 34 15.62 -7.89 -1.84
CA HIS A 34 16.10 -6.53 -1.62
C HIS A 34 16.91 -6.03 -2.82
N HIS A 35 16.47 -4.92 -3.38
CA HIS A 35 17.08 -4.23 -4.51
C HIS A 35 16.88 -2.72 -4.41
N ARG A 36 17.54 -1.99 -5.28
CA ARG A 36 17.35 -0.54 -5.47
C ARG A 36 17.46 -0.22 -6.96
N HIS A 37 16.82 0.83 -7.38
CA HIS A 37 16.92 1.38 -8.73
C HIS A 37 16.87 2.91 -8.70
N ARG A 38 17.39 3.54 -9.76
CA ARG A 38 17.45 4.98 -9.90
C ARG A 38 16.07 5.62 -10.08
N LYS A 39 15.16 4.95 -10.80
CA LYS A 39 13.78 5.43 -10.94
C LYS A 39 13.05 5.34 -9.61
N ALA A 40 12.23 6.34 -9.31
CA ALA A 40 11.27 6.25 -8.21
C ALA A 40 10.19 5.22 -8.55
N GLN A 41 9.51 4.66 -7.54
CA GLN A 41 8.50 3.62 -7.76
C GLN A 41 7.20 3.94 -7.02
N LEU A 42 6.08 3.74 -7.71
CA LEU A 42 4.75 3.64 -7.12
C LEU A 42 4.27 2.19 -7.20
N ILE A 43 3.84 1.62 -6.08
CA ILE A 43 3.14 0.31 -6.05
C ILE A 43 1.68 0.56 -5.71
N TYR A 44 0.79 0.36 -6.67
CA TYR A 44 -0.66 0.46 -6.47
C TYR A 44 -1.26 -0.94 -6.35
N THR A 45 -1.86 -1.24 -5.20
CA THR A 45 -2.50 -2.53 -4.94
C THR A 45 -3.98 -2.46 -5.31
N VAL A 46 -4.42 -3.32 -6.22
CA VAL A 46 -5.83 -3.45 -6.64
C VAL A 46 -6.54 -4.46 -5.75
N ARG A 47 -5.91 -5.63 -5.54
CA ARG A 47 -6.44 -6.72 -4.74
C ARG A 47 -5.36 -7.34 -3.87
N GLY A 48 -5.75 -7.92 -2.73
CA GLY A 48 -4.82 -8.54 -1.80
C GLY A 48 -4.10 -7.49 -0.95
N MET A 49 -2.86 -7.77 -0.58
CA MET A 49 -1.99 -6.87 0.18
C MET A 49 -0.57 -7.04 -0.32
N VAL A 50 0.12 -5.93 -0.54
CA VAL A 50 1.56 -5.92 -0.80
C VAL A 50 2.28 -5.50 0.48
N ARG A 51 3.25 -6.30 0.88
CA ARG A 51 4.18 -6.03 1.96
C ARG A 51 5.49 -5.55 1.33
N CYS A 52 5.98 -4.41 1.77
CA CYS A 52 7.21 -3.82 1.27
C CYS A 52 8.10 -3.43 2.43
N GLU A 53 9.29 -4.02 2.52
CA GLU A 53 10.31 -3.59 3.49
C GLU A 53 11.19 -2.53 2.84
N VAL A 54 11.38 -1.42 3.54
CA VAL A 54 12.31 -0.33 3.18
C VAL A 54 13.28 -0.12 4.35
N GLU A 55 14.35 0.66 4.12
CA GLU A 55 15.38 0.88 5.16
C GLU A 55 14.83 1.25 6.54
N ASN A 56 13.72 1.99 6.59
CA ASN A 56 13.13 2.51 7.82
C ASN A 56 11.88 1.75 8.31
N GLY A 57 11.60 0.57 7.77
CA GLY A 57 10.49 -0.25 8.25
C GLY A 57 9.74 -1.02 7.19
N LEU A 58 8.68 -1.67 7.63
CA LEU A 58 7.78 -2.44 6.81
C LEU A 58 6.53 -1.63 6.49
N TRP A 59 6.16 -1.62 5.22
CA TRP A 59 4.94 -1.02 4.71
C TRP A 59 3.95 -2.10 4.31
N LEU A 60 2.76 -2.05 4.87
CA LEU A 60 1.63 -2.85 4.43
C LEU A 60 0.75 -1.95 3.56
N VAL A 61 0.66 -2.28 2.28
CA VAL A 61 -0.10 -1.52 1.28
C VAL A 61 -1.43 -2.25 1.03
N PRO A 62 -2.54 -1.77 1.63
CA PRO A 62 -3.84 -2.38 1.44
C PRO A 62 -4.37 -2.10 0.02
N PRO A 63 -5.44 -2.80 -0.39
CA PRO A 63 -6.08 -2.56 -1.68
C PRO A 63 -6.49 -1.10 -1.86
N GLN A 64 -6.38 -0.62 -3.09
CA GLN A 64 -6.73 0.73 -3.53
C GLN A 64 -5.89 1.85 -2.89
N CYS A 65 -4.74 1.48 -2.31
CA CYS A 65 -3.70 2.42 -1.85
C CYS A 65 -2.47 2.27 -2.72
N ALA A 66 -1.68 3.34 -2.77
CA ALA A 66 -0.40 3.33 -3.47
C ALA A 66 0.74 3.69 -2.52
N LEU A 67 1.79 2.89 -2.52
CA LEU A 67 3.06 3.21 -1.87
C LEU A 67 3.95 3.93 -2.88
N TRP A 68 4.39 5.12 -2.52
CA TRP A 68 5.42 5.85 -3.21
C TRP A 68 6.78 5.65 -2.55
N MET A 69 7.78 5.30 -3.33
CA MET A 69 9.18 5.16 -2.92
C MET A 69 10.05 6.05 -3.82
N PRO A 70 10.78 7.01 -3.25
CA PRO A 70 11.74 7.81 -4.00
C PRO A 70 12.86 6.98 -4.61
N SER A 71 13.63 7.59 -5.51
CA SER A 71 14.81 7.00 -6.14
C SER A 71 15.80 6.45 -5.13
N ASN A 72 16.45 5.33 -5.48
CA ASN A 72 17.53 4.71 -4.71
C ASN A 72 17.17 4.18 -3.32
N VAL A 73 15.90 4.08 -2.96
CA VAL A 73 15.47 3.43 -1.72
C VAL A 73 15.70 1.93 -1.82
N LEU A 74 16.44 1.35 -0.86
CA LEU A 74 16.59 -0.10 -0.75
C LEU A 74 15.27 -0.68 -0.26
N HIS A 75 14.70 -1.60 -1.02
CA HIS A 75 13.41 -2.22 -0.68
C HIS A 75 13.29 -3.64 -1.22
N ASN A 76 12.37 -4.41 -0.62
CA ASN A 76 11.82 -5.63 -1.16
C ASN A 76 10.31 -5.48 -1.37
N ALA A 77 9.68 -6.42 -2.02
CA ALA A 77 8.23 -6.48 -2.10
C ALA A 77 7.75 -7.94 -2.05
N GLN A 78 6.69 -8.17 -1.30
CA GLN A 78 6.06 -9.48 -1.16
C GLN A 78 4.55 -9.31 -1.31
N GLY A 79 3.91 -10.20 -2.05
CA GLY A 79 2.45 -10.27 -2.14
C GLY A 79 1.95 -11.67 -1.81
N ALA A 80 0.87 -11.75 -1.04
CA ALA A 80 0.15 -13.00 -0.82
C ALA A 80 -0.53 -13.50 -2.10
N SER A 81 -0.89 -14.78 -2.14
CA SER A 81 -1.70 -15.34 -3.21
C SER A 81 -2.96 -14.50 -3.49
N ALA A 82 -3.39 -14.45 -4.74
CA ALA A 82 -4.50 -13.63 -5.22
C ALA A 82 -4.29 -12.12 -5.03
N SER A 83 -3.04 -11.64 -5.03
CA SER A 83 -2.73 -10.21 -5.07
C SER A 83 -2.60 -9.71 -6.51
N GLU A 84 -3.07 -8.48 -6.73
CA GLU A 84 -2.95 -7.76 -7.99
C GLU A 84 -2.45 -6.35 -7.72
N CYS A 85 -1.36 -5.97 -8.36
CA CYS A 85 -0.77 -4.64 -8.21
C CYS A 85 -0.23 -4.11 -9.54
N TYR A 86 -0.07 -2.80 -9.59
CA TYR A 86 0.58 -2.09 -10.69
C TYR A 86 1.81 -1.36 -10.13
N CYS A 87 2.95 -1.58 -10.77
CA CYS A 87 4.20 -0.89 -10.45
C CYS A 87 4.46 0.15 -11.54
N LEU A 88 4.55 1.41 -11.13
CA LEU A 88 4.96 2.52 -11.99
C LEU A 88 6.36 2.96 -11.56
N PHE A 89 7.27 2.98 -12.52
CA PHE A 89 8.62 3.50 -12.36
C PHE A 89 8.69 4.86 -13.01
N VAL A 90 9.19 5.86 -12.25
CA VAL A 90 9.22 7.26 -12.67
C VAL A 90 10.65 7.75 -12.68
N ASP A 91 11.10 8.32 -13.78
CA ASP A 91 12.41 8.96 -13.83
C ASP A 91 12.41 10.18 -12.91
N GLN A 92 13.44 10.32 -12.07
CA GLN A 92 13.49 11.35 -11.04
C GLN A 92 13.44 12.77 -11.64
N ASP A 93 13.97 12.93 -12.84
CA ASP A 93 14.04 14.22 -13.54
C ASP A 93 12.81 14.47 -14.44
N ALA A 94 11.84 13.52 -14.47
CA ALA A 94 10.67 13.65 -15.35
C ALA A 94 9.73 14.78 -14.93
N ILE A 95 9.59 15.03 -13.62
CA ILE A 95 8.71 16.08 -13.09
C ILE A 95 9.16 16.48 -11.67
N ALA A 96 9.05 17.77 -11.36
CA ALA A 96 9.28 18.28 -10.01
C ALA A 96 8.04 18.13 -9.12
N GLY A 97 8.23 18.11 -7.81
CA GLY A 97 7.14 18.12 -6.82
C GLY A 97 6.69 16.77 -6.31
N LEU A 98 7.33 15.67 -6.73
CA LEU A 98 7.09 14.34 -6.16
C LEU A 98 7.63 14.26 -4.72
N PRO A 99 7.02 13.42 -3.84
CA PRO A 99 7.51 13.27 -2.47
C PRO A 99 8.94 12.74 -2.43
N THR A 100 9.76 13.29 -1.53
CA THR A 100 11.18 12.92 -1.33
C THR A 100 11.37 11.82 -0.29
N HIS A 101 10.28 11.30 0.29
CA HIS A 101 10.27 10.23 1.28
C HIS A 101 9.19 9.21 0.94
N CYS A 102 9.33 7.98 1.47
CA CYS A 102 8.30 6.96 1.33
C CYS A 102 7.00 7.41 1.98
N CYS A 103 5.90 7.32 1.24
CA CYS A 103 4.56 7.67 1.73
C CYS A 103 3.47 6.90 0.98
N THR A 104 2.27 6.87 1.53
CA THR A 104 1.09 6.42 0.78
C THR A 104 0.46 7.61 0.06
N LEU A 105 0.04 7.40 -1.17
CA LEU A 105 -0.66 8.37 -1.99
C LEU A 105 -2.11 7.95 -2.22
N ALA A 106 -3.01 8.92 -2.16
CA ALA A 106 -4.39 8.72 -2.57
C ALA A 106 -4.47 8.57 -4.10
N VAL A 107 -5.06 7.48 -4.57
CA VAL A 107 -5.23 7.24 -6.00
C VAL A 107 -6.63 7.68 -6.42
N SER A 108 -6.69 8.76 -7.21
CA SER A 108 -7.94 9.21 -7.81
C SER A 108 -8.39 8.24 -8.91
N PRO A 109 -9.70 8.20 -9.28
CA PRO A 109 -10.15 7.38 -10.41
C PRO A 109 -9.36 7.65 -11.69
N LEU A 110 -9.08 8.91 -12.01
CA LEU A 110 -8.29 9.25 -13.19
C LEU A 110 -6.86 8.71 -13.11
N LEU A 111 -6.17 8.88 -11.96
CA LEU A 111 -4.81 8.37 -11.77
C LEU A 111 -4.78 6.85 -11.90
N ARG A 112 -5.77 6.14 -11.37
CA ARG A 112 -5.89 4.69 -11.49
C ARG A 112 -5.98 4.25 -12.97
N GLU A 113 -6.88 4.88 -13.74
CA GLU A 113 -7.03 4.54 -15.15
C GLU A 113 -5.77 4.79 -15.97
N LEU A 114 -5.09 5.89 -15.67
CA LEU A 114 -3.81 6.21 -16.29
C LEU A 114 -2.73 5.17 -15.95
N LEU A 115 -2.71 4.66 -14.70
CA LEU A 115 -1.82 3.56 -14.30
C LEU A 115 -2.12 2.28 -15.10
N PHE A 116 -3.40 1.92 -15.26
CA PHE A 116 -3.82 0.75 -16.04
C PHE A 116 -3.42 0.91 -17.50
N GLN A 117 -3.69 2.05 -18.12
CA GLN A 117 -3.28 2.32 -19.50
C GLN A 117 -1.77 2.27 -19.68
N ALA A 118 -1.02 2.89 -18.75
CA ALA A 118 0.44 2.93 -18.83
C ALA A 118 1.08 1.54 -18.71
N SER A 119 0.45 0.58 -18.03
CA SER A 119 0.94 -0.80 -17.96
C SER A 119 0.86 -1.57 -19.27
N GLY A 120 0.08 -1.07 -20.23
CA GLY A 120 -0.03 -1.60 -21.59
C GLY A 120 0.87 -0.89 -22.61
N PHE A 121 1.62 0.14 -22.21
CA PHE A 121 2.52 0.83 -23.13
C PHE A 121 3.67 -0.09 -23.56
N GLU A 122 4.11 0.07 -24.80
CA GLU A 122 5.38 -0.52 -25.21
C GLU A 122 6.52 0.11 -24.39
N GLN A 123 7.57 -0.68 -24.11
CA GLN A 123 8.72 -0.21 -23.32
C GLN A 123 9.34 1.08 -23.87
N LEU A 124 9.39 1.18 -25.20
CA LEU A 124 9.92 2.33 -25.93
C LEU A 124 8.83 3.14 -26.64
N TYR A 125 7.70 3.38 -25.95
CA TYR A 125 6.58 4.13 -26.53
C TYR A 125 7.02 5.50 -27.10
N ASP A 126 6.25 6.00 -28.09
CA ASP A 126 6.51 7.32 -28.68
C ASP A 126 6.21 8.45 -27.70
N GLN A 127 7.27 9.15 -27.26
CA GLN A 127 7.16 10.27 -26.31
C GLN A 127 6.38 11.46 -26.87
N GLN A 128 6.32 11.64 -28.18
CA GLN A 128 5.57 12.71 -28.85
C GLN A 128 4.15 12.25 -29.25
N GLY A 129 3.92 10.95 -29.17
CA GLY A 129 2.66 10.30 -29.51
C GLY A 129 1.58 10.37 -28.43
N PRO A 130 0.48 9.63 -28.62
CA PRO A 130 -0.61 9.56 -27.63
C PRO A 130 -0.15 9.07 -26.27
N GLU A 131 0.70 8.05 -26.21
CA GLU A 131 1.23 7.47 -24.95
C GLU A 131 2.09 8.46 -24.19
N GLY A 132 2.94 9.25 -24.88
CA GLY A 132 3.72 10.32 -24.27
C GLY A 132 2.85 11.40 -23.63
N ARG A 133 1.73 11.78 -24.29
CA ARG A 133 0.77 12.74 -23.70
C ARG A 133 0.07 12.16 -22.46
N LEU A 134 -0.35 10.87 -22.50
CA LEU A 134 -0.93 10.19 -21.34
C LEU A 134 0.08 10.08 -20.19
N ALA A 135 1.35 9.80 -20.48
CA ALA A 135 2.43 9.80 -19.50
C ALA A 135 2.57 11.16 -18.80
N GLY A 136 2.52 12.26 -19.55
CA GLY A 136 2.52 13.62 -19.00
C GLY A 136 1.34 13.87 -18.05
N VAL A 137 0.12 13.51 -18.46
CA VAL A 137 -1.08 13.64 -17.61
C VAL A 137 -0.97 12.79 -16.37
N LEU A 138 -0.45 11.55 -16.48
CA LEU A 138 -0.22 10.67 -15.33
C LEU A 138 0.72 11.32 -14.32
N LEU A 139 1.85 11.87 -14.76
CA LEU A 139 2.80 12.57 -13.91
C LEU A 139 2.15 13.76 -13.21
N ASP A 140 1.38 14.58 -13.92
CA ASP A 140 0.64 15.72 -13.34
C ASP A 140 -0.36 15.27 -12.26
N GLN A 141 -1.04 14.14 -12.46
CA GLN A 141 -1.95 13.57 -11.46
C GLN A 141 -1.20 12.99 -10.26
N LEU A 142 -0.03 12.42 -10.48
CA LEU A 142 0.80 11.86 -9.42
C LEU A 142 1.32 12.95 -8.48
N VAL A 143 1.80 14.07 -9.00
CA VAL A 143 2.23 15.25 -8.21
C VAL A 143 1.09 15.83 -7.38
N LYS A 144 -0.14 15.81 -7.90
CA LYS A 144 -1.34 16.32 -7.20
C LYS A 144 -1.93 15.33 -6.21
N ALA A 145 -1.46 14.08 -6.20
CA ALA A 145 -2.02 13.05 -5.34
C ALA A 145 -1.78 13.37 -3.86
N PRO A 146 -2.83 13.45 -3.02
CA PRO A 146 -2.67 13.72 -1.60
C PRO A 146 -1.89 12.60 -0.90
N VAL A 147 -1.02 12.98 0.05
CA VAL A 147 -0.38 12.01 0.95
C VAL A 147 -1.40 11.52 1.97
N GLU A 148 -1.55 10.22 2.10
CA GLU A 148 -2.43 9.55 3.07
C GLU A 148 -1.61 8.85 4.17
N ASN A 149 -2.18 8.77 5.39
CA ASN A 149 -1.57 8.04 6.50
C ASN A 149 -2.18 6.62 6.62
N LEU A 150 -2.23 5.87 5.51
CA LEU A 150 -2.82 4.52 5.45
C LEU A 150 -1.77 3.40 5.46
N HIS A 151 -0.54 3.70 5.83
CA HIS A 151 0.52 2.71 6.00
C HIS A 151 0.65 2.28 7.46
N LEU A 152 1.16 1.09 7.68
CA LEU A 152 1.54 0.61 9.00
C LEU A 152 3.07 0.59 9.09
N PRO A 153 3.70 1.54 9.78
CA PRO A 153 5.13 1.48 9.99
C PRO A 153 5.47 0.32 10.92
N VAL A 154 6.52 -0.43 10.59
CA VAL A 154 7.02 -1.51 11.43
C VAL A 154 8.51 -1.28 11.69
N SER A 155 8.91 -1.44 12.94
CA SER A 155 10.29 -1.27 13.38
C SER A 155 11.20 -2.39 12.87
N ASN A 156 12.48 -2.09 12.67
CA ASN A 156 13.53 -3.08 12.43
C ASN A 156 13.99 -3.81 13.71
N ASP A 157 13.57 -3.39 14.90
CA ASP A 157 13.82 -4.14 16.14
C ASP A 157 13.08 -5.49 16.11
N ALA A 158 13.82 -6.58 16.26
CA ALA A 158 13.28 -7.94 16.14
C ALA A 158 12.12 -8.21 17.12
N ARG A 159 12.12 -7.59 18.31
CA ARG A 159 11.04 -7.74 19.32
C ARG A 159 9.77 -7.02 18.88
N ILE A 160 9.90 -5.82 18.29
CA ILE A 160 8.76 -5.09 17.74
C ILE A 160 8.22 -5.82 16.51
N ARG A 161 9.09 -6.40 15.69
CA ARG A 161 8.68 -7.24 14.55
C ARG A 161 7.87 -8.45 15.04
N GLN A 162 8.32 -9.14 16.08
CA GLN A 162 7.59 -10.25 16.70
C GLN A 162 6.20 -9.81 17.23
N LEU A 163 6.11 -8.63 17.88
CA LEU A 163 4.84 -8.05 18.30
C LEU A 163 3.91 -7.83 17.10
N THR A 164 4.45 -7.23 16.03
CA THR A 164 3.69 -6.97 14.79
C THR A 164 3.17 -8.26 14.17
N GLU A 165 4.00 -9.28 14.03
CA GLU A 165 3.62 -10.58 13.45
C GLU A 165 2.53 -11.26 14.26
N ARG A 166 2.63 -11.24 15.60
CA ARG A 166 1.60 -11.80 16.48
C ARG A 166 0.27 -11.04 16.36
N LEU A 167 0.29 -9.71 16.29
CA LEU A 167 -0.92 -8.91 16.13
C LEU A 167 -1.51 -8.99 14.71
N LEU A 168 -0.69 -9.28 13.69
CA LEU A 168 -1.18 -9.60 12.35
C LEU A 168 -1.88 -10.97 12.33
N ALA A 169 -1.35 -11.96 13.07
CA ALA A 169 -1.94 -13.30 13.18
C ALA A 169 -3.22 -13.31 14.04
N ASP A 170 -3.26 -12.52 15.12
CA ASP A 170 -4.43 -12.36 16.00
C ASP A 170 -4.70 -10.87 16.29
N PRO A 171 -5.37 -10.16 15.36
CA PRO A 171 -5.67 -8.74 15.54
C PRO A 171 -6.70 -8.46 16.63
N ALA A 172 -7.43 -9.48 17.10
CA ALA A 172 -8.40 -9.37 18.18
C ALA A 172 -7.76 -9.38 19.58
N ASP A 173 -6.47 -9.66 19.71
CA ASP A 173 -5.78 -9.66 21.01
C ASP A 173 -5.91 -8.29 21.70
N LYS A 174 -6.58 -8.29 22.86
CA LYS A 174 -6.85 -7.09 23.68
C LYS A 174 -5.75 -6.79 24.69
N ALA A 175 -4.60 -7.48 24.64
CA ALA A 175 -3.52 -7.26 25.58
C ALA A 175 -3.06 -5.79 25.62
N THR A 176 -2.80 -5.33 26.82
CA THR A 176 -2.30 -3.99 27.09
C THR A 176 -0.83 -3.84 26.66
N LEU A 177 -0.34 -2.60 26.58
CA LEU A 177 1.07 -2.32 26.30
C LEU A 177 2.00 -3.05 27.26
N GLY A 178 1.68 -3.06 28.58
CA GLY A 178 2.46 -3.75 29.59
C GLY A 178 2.50 -5.26 29.40
N GLN A 179 1.36 -5.88 29.08
CA GLN A 179 1.29 -7.32 28.78
C GLN A 179 2.08 -7.67 27.50
N TRP A 180 1.99 -6.83 26.46
CA TRP A 180 2.79 -7.02 25.25
C TRP A 180 4.29 -6.84 25.52
N ALA A 181 4.68 -5.84 26.33
CA ALA A 181 6.07 -5.64 26.71
C ALA A 181 6.64 -6.91 27.39
N GLN A 182 5.91 -7.51 28.33
CA GLN A 182 6.32 -8.77 28.97
C GLN A 182 6.47 -9.92 27.96
N ARG A 183 5.52 -10.07 27.02
CA ARG A 183 5.54 -11.14 26.00
C ARG A 183 6.75 -11.08 25.06
N ILE A 184 7.32 -9.89 24.86
CA ILE A 184 8.48 -9.66 23.97
C ILE A 184 9.77 -9.34 24.73
N GLY A 185 9.79 -9.54 26.07
CA GLY A 185 10.99 -9.34 26.90
C GLY A 185 11.44 -7.87 27.01
N MET A 186 10.50 -6.93 27.05
CA MET A 186 10.76 -5.51 27.23
C MET A 186 10.08 -4.95 28.49
N SER A 187 10.56 -3.83 29.01
CA SER A 187 9.75 -3.03 29.93
C SER A 187 8.72 -2.20 29.13
N GLU A 188 7.56 -1.91 29.73
CA GLU A 188 6.54 -1.07 29.12
C GLU A 188 7.10 0.30 28.67
N ARG A 189 7.95 0.91 29.52
CA ARG A 189 8.63 2.18 29.21
C ARG A 189 9.53 2.07 27.96
N SER A 190 10.30 0.98 27.87
CA SER A 190 11.16 0.73 26.69
C SER A 190 10.34 0.53 25.43
N LEU A 191 9.30 -0.29 25.51
CA LEU A 191 8.41 -0.54 24.37
C LEU A 191 7.76 0.77 23.87
N ASN A 192 7.16 1.55 24.78
CA ASN A 192 6.54 2.82 24.42
C ASN A 192 7.54 3.80 23.78
N ARG A 193 8.75 3.91 24.35
CA ARG A 193 9.82 4.77 23.79
C ARG A 193 10.22 4.32 22.39
N THR A 194 10.41 3.00 22.17
CA THR A 194 10.80 2.47 20.85
C THR A 194 9.72 2.72 19.82
N LEU A 195 8.43 2.50 20.16
CA LEU A 195 7.32 2.79 19.27
C LEU A 195 7.28 4.28 18.89
N GLN A 196 7.44 5.19 19.85
CA GLN A 196 7.47 6.63 19.57
C GLN A 196 8.66 7.05 18.69
N GLN A 197 9.85 6.52 18.98
CA GLN A 197 11.07 6.89 18.26
C GLN A 197 11.14 6.32 16.85
N GLN A 198 10.70 5.08 16.64
CA GLN A 198 10.85 4.39 15.36
C GLN A 198 9.62 4.42 14.49
N MET A 199 8.43 4.54 15.08
CA MET A 199 7.16 4.56 14.35
C MET A 199 6.41 5.89 14.45
N GLY A 200 6.89 6.83 15.26
CA GLY A 200 6.27 8.15 15.44
C GLY A 200 4.92 8.12 16.15
N MET A 201 4.51 7.00 16.76
CA MET A 201 3.16 6.87 17.32
C MET A 201 3.08 6.00 18.57
N SER A 202 2.03 6.18 19.38
CA SER A 202 1.74 5.33 20.52
C SER A 202 1.24 3.96 20.10
N PHE A 203 1.38 2.94 20.97
CA PHE A 203 0.86 1.59 20.74
C PHE A 203 -0.63 1.57 20.36
N GLY A 204 -1.44 2.34 21.10
CA GLY A 204 -2.88 2.41 20.78
C GLY A 204 -3.19 3.04 19.43
N HIS A 205 -2.38 4.00 18.99
CA HIS A 205 -2.51 4.57 17.63
C HIS A 205 -2.07 3.55 16.57
N TRP A 206 -0.92 2.93 16.77
CA TRP A 206 -0.38 1.92 15.88
C TRP A 206 -1.33 0.72 15.72
N ARG A 207 -1.92 0.21 16.81
CA ARG A 207 -2.90 -0.87 16.75
C ARG A 207 -4.18 -0.48 15.99
N ARG A 208 -4.67 0.76 16.17
CA ARG A 208 -5.79 1.25 15.36
C ARG A 208 -5.45 1.33 13.88
N GLN A 209 -4.23 1.76 13.55
CA GLN A 209 -3.74 1.80 12.17
C GLN A 209 -3.68 0.39 11.56
N LEU A 210 -3.18 -0.60 12.32
CA LEU A 210 -3.23 -2.01 11.93
C LEU A 210 -4.67 -2.47 11.62
N HIS A 211 -5.62 -2.15 12.51
CA HIS A 211 -7.02 -2.51 12.29
C HIS A 211 -7.59 -1.85 11.02
N VAL A 212 -7.22 -0.61 10.71
CA VAL A 212 -7.64 0.06 9.47
C VAL A 212 -7.10 -0.66 8.24
N VAL A 213 -5.80 -0.99 8.22
CA VAL A 213 -5.16 -1.70 7.11
C VAL A 213 -5.82 -3.06 6.86
N LEU A 214 -6.01 -3.86 7.92
CA LEU A 214 -6.67 -5.17 7.83
C LEU A 214 -8.15 -5.05 7.44
N ALA A 215 -8.85 -4.03 7.95
CA ALA A 215 -10.24 -3.76 7.56
C ALA A 215 -10.36 -3.43 6.08
N LEU A 216 -9.47 -2.59 5.54
CA LEU A 216 -9.46 -2.24 4.11
C LEU A 216 -9.25 -3.48 3.25
N GLN A 217 -8.31 -4.35 3.63
CA GLN A 217 -8.07 -5.61 2.92
C GLN A 217 -9.32 -6.48 2.87
N ARG A 218 -9.97 -6.72 4.00
CA ARG A 218 -11.12 -7.63 4.11
C ARG A 218 -12.39 -7.07 3.48
N LEU A 219 -12.65 -5.79 3.71
CA LEU A 219 -13.82 -5.11 3.14
C LEU A 219 -13.77 -5.07 1.61
N THR A 220 -12.59 -4.91 1.02
CA THR A 220 -12.42 -4.96 -0.45
C THR A 220 -12.55 -6.38 -1.02
N GLN A 221 -12.35 -7.41 -0.18
CA GLN A 221 -12.63 -8.82 -0.52
C GLN A 221 -14.11 -9.19 -0.40
N GLY A 222 -14.96 -8.26 0.08
CA GLY A 222 -16.41 -8.46 0.21
C GLY A 222 -16.89 -8.88 1.59
N ASP A 223 -16.02 -8.91 2.60
CA ASP A 223 -16.44 -9.17 3.98
C ASP A 223 -17.39 -8.07 4.47
N SER A 224 -18.40 -8.46 5.25
CA SER A 224 -19.32 -7.51 5.86
C SER A 224 -18.64 -6.69 6.96
N VAL A 225 -19.05 -5.44 7.14
CA VAL A 225 -18.58 -4.55 8.22
C VAL A 225 -18.72 -5.21 9.59
N GLN A 226 -19.81 -5.96 9.81
CA GLN A 226 -20.05 -6.67 11.06
C GLN A 226 -19.04 -7.78 11.30
N ARG A 227 -18.75 -8.60 10.28
CA ARG A 227 -17.76 -9.68 10.38
C ARG A 227 -16.36 -9.12 10.64
N VAL A 228 -15.95 -8.11 9.89
CA VAL A 228 -14.66 -7.45 10.07
C VAL A 228 -14.52 -6.87 11.49
N ALA A 229 -15.57 -6.22 12.02
CA ALA A 229 -15.56 -5.69 13.37
C ALA A 229 -15.34 -6.77 14.42
N LEU A 230 -16.05 -7.89 14.33
CA LEU A 230 -15.93 -9.03 15.27
C LEU A 230 -14.53 -9.64 15.21
N ASP A 231 -14.03 -9.91 14.04
CA ASP A 231 -12.71 -10.55 13.83
C ASP A 231 -11.53 -9.64 14.22
N LEU A 232 -11.73 -8.31 14.26
CA LEU A 232 -10.79 -7.34 14.83
C LEU A 232 -10.99 -7.11 16.34
N GLY A 233 -11.88 -7.88 16.99
CA GLY A 233 -12.09 -7.85 18.44
C GLY A 233 -12.97 -6.71 18.95
N TYR A 234 -13.75 -6.04 18.09
CA TYR A 234 -14.72 -5.02 18.51
C TYR A 234 -15.99 -5.70 19.02
N GLU A 235 -16.54 -5.18 20.10
CA GLU A 235 -17.79 -5.68 20.71
C GLU A 235 -19.03 -5.39 19.85
N SER A 236 -18.92 -4.40 18.98
CA SER A 236 -20.00 -4.03 18.05
C SER A 236 -19.47 -3.41 16.76
N ALA A 237 -20.23 -3.56 15.68
CA ALA A 237 -19.95 -2.90 14.42
C ALA A 237 -19.93 -1.36 14.57
N SER A 238 -20.72 -0.77 15.46
CA SER A 238 -20.77 0.67 15.69
C SER A 238 -19.47 1.20 16.30
N GLY A 239 -18.86 0.46 17.23
CA GLY A 239 -17.54 0.77 17.80
C GLY A 239 -16.45 0.79 16.74
N PHE A 240 -16.42 -0.24 15.89
CA PHE A 240 -15.51 -0.32 14.75
C PHE A 240 -15.72 0.83 13.76
N VAL A 241 -16.96 1.09 13.32
CA VAL A 241 -17.30 2.19 12.40
C VAL A 241 -16.85 3.54 12.94
N THR A 242 -17.01 3.77 14.24
CA THR A 242 -16.57 5.01 14.91
C THR A 242 -15.04 5.14 14.86
N MET A 243 -14.32 4.07 15.18
CA MET A 243 -12.83 4.03 15.08
C MET A 243 -12.37 4.27 13.64
N PHE A 244 -12.93 3.54 12.68
CA PHE A 244 -12.58 3.64 11.27
C PHE A 244 -12.82 5.05 10.72
N ARG A 245 -14.01 5.63 11.00
CA ARG A 245 -14.32 7.02 10.59
C ARG A 245 -13.35 8.04 11.20
N LYS A 246 -12.95 7.84 12.46
CA LYS A 246 -11.97 8.72 13.11
C LYS A 246 -10.58 8.62 12.48
N ALA A 247 -10.19 7.45 12.01
CA ALA A 247 -8.88 7.22 11.39
C ALA A 247 -8.84 7.63 9.89
N VAL A 248 -9.92 7.39 9.14
CA VAL A 248 -9.98 7.53 7.67
C VAL A 248 -10.83 8.73 7.22
N GLY A 249 -11.48 9.41 8.15
CA GLY A 249 -12.35 10.59 7.87
C GLY A 249 -13.78 10.25 7.44
N LYS A 250 -14.07 9.00 7.04
CA LYS A 250 -15.39 8.56 6.56
C LYS A 250 -15.71 7.12 7.00
N PRO A 251 -17.01 6.74 7.10
CA PRO A 251 -17.40 5.38 7.47
C PRO A 251 -16.95 4.34 6.42
N PRO A 252 -16.74 3.05 6.81
CA PRO A 252 -16.31 1.99 5.89
C PRO A 252 -17.18 1.86 4.64
N ALA A 253 -18.51 1.84 4.80
CA ALA A 253 -19.45 1.70 3.67
C ALA A 253 -19.32 2.86 2.66
N ARG A 254 -19.16 4.09 3.14
CA ARG A 254 -18.96 5.25 2.28
C ARG A 254 -17.57 5.22 1.61
N TYR A 255 -16.55 4.85 2.36
CA TYR A 255 -15.19 4.69 1.81
C TYR A 255 -15.19 3.70 0.64
N LEU A 256 -15.80 2.52 0.83
CA LEU A 256 -15.93 1.50 -0.22
C LEU A 256 -16.81 1.95 -1.38
N ALA A 257 -17.94 2.60 -1.11
CA ALA A 257 -18.85 3.07 -2.16
C ALA A 257 -18.16 4.08 -3.09
N GLU A 258 -17.41 5.03 -2.55
CA GLU A 258 -16.67 6.01 -3.33
C GLU A 258 -15.56 5.34 -4.15
N LYS A 259 -14.89 4.32 -3.59
CA LYS A 259 -13.87 3.54 -4.28
C LYS A 259 -14.47 2.60 -5.34
N ASN A 260 -15.60 1.92 -5.03
CA ASN A 260 -16.29 0.99 -5.95
C ASN A 260 -17.11 1.70 -7.03
N ALA A 261 -17.61 2.92 -6.79
CA ALA A 261 -18.28 3.71 -7.82
C ALA A 261 -17.30 4.03 -8.97
N ALA A 262 -16.05 4.21 -8.62
CA ALA A 262 -14.96 4.30 -9.59
C ALA A 262 -14.77 2.99 -10.39
N ASP A 263 -14.97 1.80 -9.78
CA ASP A 263 -14.81 0.49 -10.42
C ASP A 263 -16.02 0.11 -11.34
N ARG A 264 -17.25 0.49 -10.94
CA ARG A 264 -18.47 0.15 -11.69
C ARG A 264 -18.67 0.97 -12.95
N ALA A 265 -18.16 2.18 -13.01
CA ALA A 265 -18.22 3.00 -14.22
C ALA A 265 -17.46 2.37 -15.41
N GLN A 266 -16.66 1.33 -15.18
CA GLN A 266 -15.83 0.66 -16.18
C GLN A 266 -16.35 -0.70 -16.65
N GLY A 267 -17.06 -1.44 -15.78
CA GLY A 267 -17.65 -2.74 -16.16
C GLY A 267 -18.76 -2.63 -17.20
N ALA A 268 -19.28 -1.44 -17.43
CA ALA A 268 -20.36 -1.20 -18.40
C ALA A 268 -19.87 -0.82 -19.82
N GLY A 269 -18.55 -0.67 -20.04
CA GLY A 269 -17.98 -0.19 -21.30
C GLY A 269 -17.27 -1.23 -22.17
N ILE A 270 -17.22 -2.50 -21.78
CA ILE A 270 -16.59 -3.57 -22.58
C ILE A 270 -17.62 -4.66 -22.89
N VAL A 271 -18.70 -4.27 -23.53
CA VAL A 271 -19.56 -5.18 -24.33
C VAL A 271 -20.06 -4.37 -25.52
N MET A 272 -19.26 -4.29 -26.56
CA MET A 272 -19.66 -4.20 -27.97
C MET A 272 -18.53 -4.73 -28.85
#